data_28b6a214572953ce787771ab7473709d
#
_entry.id   28b6a214572953ce787771ab7473709d
#
_cell.length_a   1.000
_cell.length_b   1.000
_cell.length_c   1.000
_cell.angle_alpha   90.00
_cell.angle_beta   90.00
_cell.angle_gamma   90.00
#
_symmetry.space_group_name_H-M   'P 1'
#
loop_
_entity.id
_entity.type
_entity.pdbx_description
1 polymer ?
#
loop_
_entity_poly.entity_id
_entity_poly.type
_entity_poly.pdbx_seq_one_letter_code
_entity_poly.pdbx_strand_id
1 'polypeptide(L)'
;MCMKKIYLALFLSLLTLSSCNKGVISSTPLTSSSSNEIIKSEIKNIIDDYKLDESLSFSNYLKYSFRSHVYFNNEYYYFNYKEYEVEYYENNINIKLVDNKNTNIINVQNVELMTNLEVNVGDIVKTNEYYADTNKGGAKYEICSEDSLFAIALDNGLYAKPIVENNSISIESLGAYGDGIHDDSQIIINAISSAKELNMDTLFFNSSNYLCNSKLDIGEVNELALLGNNSTIIVNDNYDDTDYKEFFLNIWNCNDFLLSGISISYDFSRAINGIKTQVGIHNSKKIEYVNSTFNIPDSTLKLQTKDREFTNFDCYQGWEDIVINNCNFINLTDSSAGGSLWIRDFRNTGSKNIKVLNSYFHKIAHDELIAVFMGSIQNVIIRNNTFKVEDSGESSSVMNFTFGSASSKLADNIIFEKNNIDVCSTGGLIWSTNATNVIIRDNIIKSSISSKTNNNFRMIESLNENTIDLIQNNHVIFSSLLKDYSFQVHIFKNIKEVLNNTVEINCKITDLFLDVNSVIDNICNIYSNVDFISYNTKEKFKSNKISFNSCKFGSFFRYYGITLNSNIDIVDNIINYTYSESSEDASYIIMANDMY
;
A
#
# COMPACT_ATOMS: atom_id res chain seq x y z
N MET A 1 -13.23 -12.67 10.20
CA MET A 1 -14.69 -12.54 10.47
C MET A 1 -15.00 -11.61 11.66
N CYS A 2 -14.02 -10.96 12.25
CA CYS A 2 -14.21 -10.03 13.40
C CYS A 2 -14.17 -8.53 13.04
N MET A 3 -13.54 -8.14 11.94
CA MET A 3 -13.40 -6.71 11.55
C MET A 3 -14.65 -6.06 10.94
N LYS A 4 -15.59 -6.83 10.39
CA LYS A 4 -16.85 -6.26 9.83
C LYS A 4 -17.87 -5.76 10.87
N LYS A 5 -17.68 -6.08 12.15
CA LYS A 5 -18.64 -5.67 13.21
C LYS A 5 -18.31 -4.31 13.85
N ILE A 6 -17.09 -3.82 13.75
CA ILE A 6 -16.67 -2.56 14.39
C ILE A 6 -17.10 -1.35 13.55
N TYR A 7 -17.02 -1.42 12.22
CA TYR A 7 -17.50 -0.34 11.34
C TYR A 7 -19.03 -0.13 11.37
N LEU A 8 -19.79 -1.18 11.66
CA LEU A 8 -21.25 -1.07 11.75
C LEU A 8 -21.71 -0.40 13.05
N ALA A 9 -20.92 -0.45 14.11
CA ALA A 9 -21.23 0.19 15.40
C ALA A 9 -21.03 1.72 15.36
N LEU A 10 -20.02 2.21 14.64
CA LEU A 10 -19.80 3.66 14.45
C LEU A 10 -20.84 4.32 13.52
N PHE A 11 -21.37 3.59 12.53
CA PHE A 11 -22.41 4.10 11.66
C PHE A 11 -23.81 4.10 12.30
N LEU A 12 -24.07 3.18 13.23
CA LEU A 12 -25.36 3.09 13.94
C LEU A 12 -25.49 4.09 15.09
N SER A 13 -24.38 4.57 15.66
CA SER A 13 -24.44 5.60 16.72
C SER A 13 -24.77 7.01 16.18
N LEU A 14 -24.58 7.26 14.89
CA LEU A 14 -24.94 8.52 14.22
C LEU A 14 -26.39 8.55 13.70
N LEU A 15 -27.06 7.41 13.58
CA LEU A 15 -28.44 7.31 13.04
C LEU A 15 -29.54 7.18 14.11
N THR A 16 -29.20 7.02 15.39
CA THR A 16 -30.20 6.83 16.46
C THR A 16 -30.63 8.11 17.19
N LEU A 17 -30.19 9.28 16.75
CA LEU A 17 -30.57 10.57 17.36
C LEU A 17 -31.70 11.34 16.67
N SER A 18 -32.43 10.74 15.73
CA SER A 18 -33.53 11.42 15.03
C SER A 18 -34.91 10.79 15.20
N SER A 19 -35.22 10.17 16.33
CA SER A 19 -36.62 9.90 16.66
C SER A 19 -36.81 9.66 18.15
N CYS A 20 -37.06 10.70 18.93
CA CYS A 20 -37.82 10.52 20.18
C CYS A 20 -38.50 11.81 20.60
N ASN A 21 -39.83 11.72 20.58
CA ASN A 21 -40.87 12.31 21.37
C ASN A 21 -40.71 13.69 22.01
N LYS A 22 -41.70 14.51 21.68
CA LYS A 22 -42.12 15.69 22.41
C LYS A 22 -42.47 15.33 23.87
N GLY A 23 -41.51 15.49 24.75
CA GLY A 23 -41.73 15.59 26.20
C GLY A 23 -41.21 16.95 26.65
N VAL A 24 -42.08 17.77 27.19
CA VAL A 24 -41.73 19.05 27.84
C VAL A 24 -40.80 18.73 28.98
N ILE A 25 -39.52 19.00 28.83
CA ILE A 25 -38.55 18.99 29.93
C ILE A 25 -38.15 20.43 30.21
N SER A 26 -38.40 20.87 31.42
CA SER A 26 -37.95 22.11 32.03
C SER A 26 -36.46 22.34 31.71
N SER A 27 -36.14 23.40 30.97
CA SER A 27 -34.78 23.81 30.69
C SER A 27 -34.17 24.49 31.92
N THR A 28 -33.47 23.74 32.73
CA THR A 28 -32.39 24.29 33.53
C THR A 28 -31.17 24.44 32.62
N PRO A 29 -30.51 25.62 32.57
CA PRO A 29 -29.28 25.78 31.79
C PRO A 29 -28.22 24.82 32.37
N LEU A 30 -27.71 23.91 31.53
CA LEU A 30 -26.52 23.14 31.87
C LEU A 30 -25.37 24.12 32.15
N THR A 31 -24.79 24.05 33.33
CA THR A 31 -23.63 24.86 33.70
C THR A 31 -22.47 24.54 32.74
N SER A 32 -21.70 25.53 32.34
CA SER A 32 -20.58 25.43 31.37
C SER A 32 -19.57 24.30 31.70
N SER A 33 -19.49 23.87 32.97
CA SER A 33 -18.60 22.79 33.40
C SER A 33 -19.07 21.39 32.97
N SER A 34 -20.36 21.13 32.84
CA SER A 34 -20.87 19.81 32.41
C SER A 34 -20.71 19.59 30.91
N SER A 35 -20.81 20.63 30.11
CA SER A 35 -20.59 20.56 28.66
C SER A 35 -19.12 20.26 28.33
N ASN A 36 -18.19 20.87 29.05
CA ASN A 36 -16.76 20.66 28.85
C ASN A 36 -16.32 19.22 29.17
N GLU A 37 -16.89 18.60 30.21
CA GLU A 37 -16.55 17.20 30.55
C GLU A 37 -17.09 16.20 29.51
N ILE A 38 -18.24 16.45 28.91
CA ILE A 38 -18.78 15.63 27.83
C ILE A 38 -17.86 15.72 26.60
N ILE A 39 -17.46 16.91 26.20
CA ILE A 39 -16.58 17.14 25.04
C ILE A 39 -15.20 16.50 25.26
N LYS A 40 -14.63 16.65 26.46
CA LYS A 40 -13.37 15.96 26.82
C LYS A 40 -13.49 14.46 26.70
N SER A 41 -14.60 13.88 27.14
CA SER A 41 -14.85 12.44 27.04
C SER A 41 -14.96 11.99 25.57
N GLU A 42 -15.66 12.76 24.72
CA GLU A 42 -15.75 12.45 23.29
C GLU A 42 -14.36 12.49 22.61
N ILE A 43 -13.59 13.56 22.86
CA ILE A 43 -12.22 13.70 22.32
C ILE A 43 -11.34 12.55 22.80
N LYS A 44 -11.40 12.21 24.09
CA LYS A 44 -10.61 11.12 24.63
C LYS A 44 -10.93 9.79 23.99
N ASN A 45 -12.19 9.47 23.75
CA ASN A 45 -12.59 8.23 23.09
C ASN A 45 -12.00 8.14 21.69
N ILE A 46 -12.05 9.23 20.92
CA ILE A 46 -11.45 9.28 19.56
C ILE A 46 -9.94 9.04 19.64
N ILE A 47 -9.23 9.69 20.58
CA ILE A 47 -7.79 9.52 20.73
C ILE A 47 -7.41 8.10 21.20
N ASP A 48 -8.20 7.50 22.08
CA ASP A 48 -7.95 6.13 22.56
C ASP A 48 -8.12 5.09 21.43
N ASP A 49 -8.93 5.36 20.41
CA ASP A 49 -9.06 4.50 19.23
C ASP A 49 -7.75 4.40 18.43
N TYR A 50 -6.91 5.43 18.41
CA TYR A 50 -5.59 5.39 17.78
C TYR A 50 -4.70 4.27 18.34
N LYS A 51 -4.74 4.03 19.67
CA LYS A 51 -3.93 2.99 20.32
C LYS A 51 -4.28 1.58 19.86
N LEU A 52 -5.47 1.41 19.26
CA LEU A 52 -5.96 0.13 18.76
C LEU A 52 -5.57 -0.09 17.28
N ASP A 53 -5.40 0.96 16.52
CA ASP A 53 -5.20 0.86 15.06
C ASP A 53 -3.81 1.32 14.59
N GLU A 54 -3.22 2.36 15.12
CA GLU A 54 -1.90 2.92 14.72
C GLU A 54 -1.66 2.96 13.19
N SER A 55 -2.73 3.08 12.40
CA SER A 55 -2.66 3.03 10.92
C SER A 55 -2.08 4.30 10.30
N LEU A 56 -2.09 5.39 11.04
CA LEU A 56 -1.51 6.69 10.69
C LEU A 56 -0.46 7.10 11.73
N SER A 57 0.37 8.09 11.41
CA SER A 57 1.09 8.82 12.47
C SER A 57 0.08 9.50 13.40
N PHE A 58 0.42 9.69 14.67
CA PHE A 58 -0.53 10.26 15.64
C PHE A 58 -0.99 11.67 15.24
N SER A 59 -0.10 12.48 14.70
CA SER A 59 -0.44 13.81 14.17
C SER A 59 -1.47 13.73 13.04
N ASN A 60 -1.25 12.82 12.07
CA ASN A 60 -2.17 12.63 10.95
C ASN A 60 -3.49 12.00 11.40
N TYR A 61 -3.45 11.09 12.37
CA TYR A 61 -4.67 10.55 12.99
C TYR A 61 -5.53 11.65 13.60
N LEU A 62 -4.94 12.59 14.36
CA LEU A 62 -5.66 13.73 14.92
C LEU A 62 -6.24 14.65 13.84
N LYS A 63 -5.44 14.99 12.81
CA LYS A 63 -5.92 15.77 11.65
C LYS A 63 -7.15 15.12 11.02
N TYR A 64 -7.09 13.83 10.73
CA TYR A 64 -8.17 13.06 10.12
C TYR A 64 -9.41 12.99 11.03
N SER A 65 -9.23 12.61 12.31
CA SER A 65 -10.33 12.40 13.25
C SER A 65 -11.08 13.68 13.59
N PHE A 66 -10.37 14.79 13.76
CA PHE A 66 -10.96 16.07 14.12
C PHE A 66 -11.19 17.01 12.93
N ARG A 67 -10.78 16.60 11.71
CA ARG A 67 -10.93 17.41 10.48
C ARG A 67 -10.44 18.86 10.69
N SER A 68 -9.26 19.00 11.27
CA SER A 68 -8.70 20.31 11.60
C SER A 68 -7.20 20.30 11.50
N HIS A 69 -6.62 21.49 11.40
CA HIS A 69 -5.18 21.65 11.51
C HIS A 69 -4.70 21.17 12.88
N VAL A 70 -3.65 20.35 12.87
CA VAL A 70 -2.99 19.85 14.08
C VAL A 70 -1.55 20.30 14.05
N TYR A 71 -1.12 21.06 15.06
CA TYR A 71 0.30 21.38 15.22
C TYR A 71 0.82 20.94 16.58
N PHE A 72 2.13 20.69 16.64
CA PHE A 72 2.80 20.20 17.82
C PHE A 72 3.80 21.25 18.32
N ASN A 73 3.69 21.63 19.59
CA ASN A 73 4.59 22.59 20.23
C ASN A 73 4.77 22.24 21.70
N ASN A 74 6.02 22.22 22.19
CA ASN A 74 6.36 21.95 23.59
C ASN A 74 5.66 20.72 24.20
N GLU A 75 5.64 19.60 23.46
CA GLU A 75 4.99 18.35 23.87
C GLU A 75 3.45 18.36 23.84
N TYR A 76 2.83 19.43 23.41
CA TYR A 76 1.38 19.53 23.26
C TYR A 76 0.97 19.46 21.78
N TYR A 77 -0.13 18.75 21.54
CA TYR A 77 -0.86 18.81 20.27
C TYR A 77 -1.99 19.81 20.40
N TYR A 78 -2.13 20.68 19.39
CA TYR A 78 -3.16 21.70 19.32
C TYR A 78 -4.04 21.44 18.10
N PHE A 79 -5.37 21.43 18.28
CA PHE A 79 -6.34 21.25 17.21
C PHE A 79 -7.70 21.83 17.60
N ASN A 80 -8.60 22.01 16.63
CA ASN A 80 -9.95 22.47 16.90
C ASN A 80 -10.94 21.29 16.90
N TYR A 81 -11.92 21.36 17.78
CA TYR A 81 -13.03 20.41 17.83
C TYR A 81 -14.34 21.12 18.08
N LYS A 82 -15.22 21.15 17.05
CA LYS A 82 -16.46 21.97 17.08
C LYS A 82 -16.12 23.46 17.30
N GLU A 83 -16.63 24.06 18.33
CA GLU A 83 -16.42 25.48 18.69
C GLU A 83 -15.30 25.67 19.72
N TYR A 84 -14.44 24.68 19.91
CA TYR A 84 -13.41 24.69 20.95
C TYR A 84 -12.01 24.54 20.36
N GLU A 85 -11.08 25.32 20.87
CA GLU A 85 -9.63 25.07 20.74
C GLU A 85 -9.22 24.02 21.77
N VAL A 86 -8.48 23.00 21.36
CA VAL A 86 -8.08 21.87 22.18
C VAL A 86 -6.56 21.79 22.26
N GLU A 87 -6.05 21.65 23.50
CA GLU A 87 -4.66 21.26 23.77
C GLU A 87 -4.67 19.84 24.33
N TYR A 88 -3.85 18.95 23.77
CA TYR A 88 -3.71 17.57 24.19
C TYR A 88 -2.27 17.19 24.52
N TYR A 89 -2.02 16.66 25.71
CA TYR A 89 -0.74 16.13 26.16
C TYR A 89 -0.94 15.02 27.19
N GLU A 90 -0.28 13.86 27.00
CA GLU A 90 -0.27 12.73 27.95
C GLU A 90 -1.65 12.40 28.59
N ASN A 91 -2.70 12.33 27.80
CA ASN A 91 -4.10 12.13 28.21
C ASN A 91 -4.76 13.33 28.93
N ASN A 92 -4.11 14.47 29.03
CA ASN A 92 -4.73 15.71 29.49
C ASN A 92 -5.31 16.46 28.29
N ILE A 93 -6.58 16.87 28.43
CA ILE A 93 -7.31 17.61 27.40
C ILE A 93 -7.74 18.94 28.01
N ASN A 94 -7.19 20.03 27.52
CA ASN A 94 -7.61 21.39 27.82
C ASN A 94 -8.42 21.91 26.65
N ILE A 95 -9.59 22.47 26.94
CA ILE A 95 -10.47 23.04 25.91
C ILE A 95 -10.81 24.49 26.24
N LYS A 96 -10.86 25.32 25.23
CA LYS A 96 -11.24 26.73 25.31
C LYS A 96 -12.29 27.01 24.26
N LEU A 97 -13.40 27.62 24.65
CA LEU A 97 -14.42 28.07 23.71
C LEU A 97 -13.84 29.18 22.80
N VAL A 98 -13.99 29.02 21.50
CA VAL A 98 -13.64 30.09 20.55
C VAL A 98 -14.70 31.17 20.62
N ASP A 99 -14.31 32.39 21.01
CA ASP A 99 -15.21 33.56 21.00
C ASP A 99 -15.55 33.88 19.53
N ASN A 100 -16.69 33.41 19.07
CA ASN A 100 -17.23 33.81 17.78
C ASN A 100 -17.60 35.31 17.85
N LYS A 101 -16.80 36.16 17.23
CA LYS A 101 -17.22 37.53 16.94
C LYS A 101 -18.57 37.46 16.21
N ASN A 102 -19.57 38.19 16.69
CA ASN A 102 -20.90 38.34 16.08
C ASN A 102 -20.75 38.94 14.68
N THR A 103 -20.40 38.16 13.70
CA THR A 103 -20.51 38.54 12.29
C THR A 103 -21.89 38.10 11.81
N ASN A 104 -22.67 39.02 11.30
CA ASN A 104 -23.95 38.70 10.63
C ASN A 104 -23.63 37.80 9.43
N ILE A 105 -23.99 36.50 9.53
CA ILE A 105 -23.81 35.55 8.44
C ILE A 105 -25.08 35.54 7.62
N ILE A 106 -24.97 35.89 6.35
CA ILE A 106 -26.06 35.81 5.37
C ILE A 106 -26.13 34.38 4.86
N ASN A 107 -27.23 33.69 5.07
CA ASN A 107 -27.39 32.31 4.64
C ASN A 107 -28.14 32.25 3.32
N VAL A 108 -27.61 31.48 2.36
CA VAL A 108 -28.24 31.19 1.07
C VAL A 108 -28.12 29.69 0.76
N GLN A 109 -28.94 29.18 -0.16
CA GLN A 109 -28.95 27.76 -0.46
C GLN A 109 -27.70 27.31 -1.23
N ASN A 110 -27.31 28.00 -2.28
CA ASN A 110 -26.18 27.63 -3.14
C ASN A 110 -25.43 28.85 -3.68
N VAL A 111 -24.37 28.59 -4.43
CA VAL A 111 -23.50 29.62 -5.02
C VAL A 111 -24.26 30.46 -6.06
N GLU A 112 -25.09 29.85 -6.88
CA GLU A 112 -25.87 30.59 -7.90
C GLU A 112 -26.76 31.66 -7.24
N LEU A 113 -27.44 31.35 -6.15
CA LEU A 113 -28.24 32.29 -5.41
C LEU A 113 -27.37 33.36 -4.70
N MET A 114 -26.14 33.02 -4.34
CA MET A 114 -25.20 33.97 -3.76
C MET A 114 -24.77 35.03 -4.76
N THR A 115 -24.62 34.71 -6.04
CA THR A 115 -24.16 35.68 -7.05
C THR A 115 -25.10 36.88 -7.21
N ASN A 116 -26.40 36.68 -6.94
CA ASN A 116 -27.43 37.70 -7.07
C ASN A 116 -27.70 38.54 -5.78
N LEU A 117 -26.90 38.30 -4.72
CA LEU A 117 -27.10 39.03 -3.45
C LEU A 117 -26.59 40.47 -3.52
N GLU A 118 -27.35 41.38 -2.89
CA GLU A 118 -26.85 42.70 -2.58
C GLU A 118 -26.05 42.65 -1.28
N VAL A 119 -24.72 42.60 -1.39
CA VAL A 119 -23.77 42.48 -0.29
C VAL A 119 -22.68 43.54 -0.39
N ASN A 120 -21.98 43.77 0.71
CA ASN A 120 -20.88 44.73 0.81
C ASN A 120 -19.57 44.03 1.14
N VAL A 121 -18.46 44.69 0.85
CA VAL A 121 -17.13 44.21 1.24
C VAL A 121 -17.06 43.98 2.76
N GLY A 122 -16.60 42.80 3.16
CA GLY A 122 -16.49 42.36 4.55
C GLY A 122 -17.72 41.60 5.07
N ASP A 123 -18.81 41.49 4.31
CA ASP A 123 -19.92 40.59 4.65
C ASP A 123 -19.48 39.13 4.55
N ILE A 124 -20.07 38.28 5.40
CA ILE A 124 -19.86 36.81 5.33
C ILE A 124 -21.13 36.15 4.81
N VAL A 125 -21.02 35.42 3.73
CA VAL A 125 -22.11 34.61 3.17
C VAL A 125 -21.82 33.14 3.42
N LYS A 126 -22.84 32.38 3.83
CA LYS A 126 -22.76 30.92 3.99
C LYS A 126 -23.72 30.25 3.03
N THR A 127 -23.21 29.34 2.22
CA THR A 127 -24.02 28.44 1.38
C THR A 127 -24.22 27.08 2.06
N ASN A 128 -25.30 26.39 1.75
CA ASN A 128 -25.53 25.01 2.17
C ASN A 128 -24.92 24.00 1.17
N GLU A 129 -24.81 24.40 -0.08
CA GLU A 129 -24.24 23.60 -1.19
C GLU A 129 -23.55 24.53 -2.20
N TYR A 130 -22.68 23.95 -3.04
CA TYR A 130 -22.06 24.71 -4.14
C TYR A 130 -23.00 24.77 -5.34
N TYR A 131 -23.37 23.62 -5.91
CA TYR A 131 -24.34 23.48 -7.00
C TYR A 131 -25.73 23.16 -6.44
N ALA A 132 -26.77 23.67 -7.07
CA ALA A 132 -28.15 23.41 -6.66
C ALA A 132 -28.48 21.91 -6.61
N ASP A 133 -29.26 21.52 -5.60
CA ASP A 133 -29.77 20.16 -5.38
C ASP A 133 -28.69 19.06 -5.15
N THR A 134 -27.44 19.45 -4.88
CA THR A 134 -26.35 18.49 -4.62
C THR A 134 -26.18 18.14 -3.15
N ASN A 135 -26.57 19.03 -2.25
CA ASN A 135 -26.30 18.97 -0.81
C ASN A 135 -24.78 18.82 -0.49
N LYS A 136 -23.90 19.35 -1.36
CA LYS A 136 -22.44 19.23 -1.27
C LYS A 136 -21.77 20.58 -1.43
N GLY A 137 -20.59 20.76 -0.83
CA GLY A 137 -19.73 21.92 -1.06
C GLY A 137 -20.23 23.20 -0.44
N GLY A 138 -21.09 23.16 0.57
CA GLY A 138 -21.47 24.33 1.35
C GLY A 138 -20.26 24.92 2.07
N ALA A 139 -20.09 26.25 1.99
CA ALA A 139 -18.94 26.96 2.56
C ALA A 139 -19.33 28.37 3.07
N LYS A 140 -18.41 28.99 3.79
CA LYS A 140 -18.45 30.43 4.09
C LYS A 140 -17.59 31.17 3.10
N TYR A 141 -18.05 32.36 2.72
CA TYR A 141 -17.36 33.24 1.79
C TYR A 141 -17.27 34.63 2.40
N GLU A 142 -16.10 35.23 2.30
CA GLU A 142 -15.89 36.64 2.61
C GLU A 142 -16.07 37.48 1.33
N ILE A 143 -16.87 38.53 1.39
CA ILE A 143 -17.07 39.40 0.25
C ILE A 143 -15.92 40.42 0.18
N CYS A 144 -15.28 40.50 -0.98
CA CYS A 144 -14.12 41.35 -1.23
C CYS A 144 -14.24 42.11 -2.57
N SER A 145 -13.42 43.14 -2.74
CA SER A 145 -13.37 43.95 -3.96
C SER A 145 -12.42 43.40 -5.02
N GLU A 146 -11.54 42.45 -4.65
CA GLU A 146 -10.48 41.93 -5.51
C GLU A 146 -10.75 40.47 -5.89
N ASP A 147 -10.49 40.15 -7.15
CA ASP A 147 -10.51 38.77 -7.62
C ASP A 147 -9.37 37.99 -7.00
N SER A 148 -9.62 36.74 -6.72
CA SER A 148 -8.62 35.80 -6.23
C SER A 148 -8.97 34.37 -6.67
N LEU A 149 -8.04 33.45 -6.52
CA LEU A 149 -8.27 32.07 -6.88
C LEU A 149 -9.45 31.49 -6.08
N PHE A 150 -10.36 30.81 -6.79
CA PHE A 150 -11.64 30.31 -6.29
C PHE A 150 -12.63 31.36 -5.81
N ALA A 151 -12.35 32.66 -5.98
CA ALA A 151 -13.36 33.70 -5.73
C ALA A 151 -14.45 33.62 -6.80
N ILE A 152 -15.69 33.78 -6.36
CA ILE A 152 -16.87 33.73 -7.21
C ILE A 152 -17.29 35.18 -7.50
N ALA A 153 -17.34 35.56 -8.78
CA ALA A 153 -17.78 36.88 -9.20
C ALA A 153 -19.28 37.04 -8.90
N LEU A 154 -19.65 38.20 -8.31
CA LEU A 154 -21.01 38.55 -8.00
C LEU A 154 -21.56 39.58 -9.01
N ASP A 155 -22.87 39.63 -9.20
CA ASP A 155 -23.53 40.54 -10.17
C ASP A 155 -23.30 42.02 -9.87
N ASN A 156 -23.00 42.36 -8.61
CA ASN A 156 -22.69 43.75 -8.18
C ASN A 156 -21.22 44.15 -8.40
N GLY A 157 -20.40 43.29 -9.03
CA GLY A 157 -18.98 43.52 -9.33
C GLY A 157 -18.03 43.26 -8.17
N LEU A 158 -18.50 42.67 -7.07
CA LEU A 158 -17.69 42.15 -5.97
C LEU A 158 -17.36 40.67 -6.17
N TYR A 159 -16.57 40.12 -5.26
CA TYR A 159 -16.14 38.71 -5.28
C TYR A 159 -16.41 38.06 -3.94
N ALA A 160 -16.86 36.81 -3.96
CA ALA A 160 -17.03 35.96 -2.79
C ALA A 160 -15.88 34.99 -2.68
N LYS A 161 -14.93 35.23 -1.77
CA LYS A 161 -13.74 34.38 -1.55
C LYS A 161 -14.06 33.28 -0.54
N PRO A 162 -13.81 32.02 -0.83
CA PRO A 162 -14.04 30.92 0.12
C PRO A 162 -13.14 31.10 1.35
N ILE A 163 -13.73 30.89 2.53
CA ILE A 163 -13.00 30.91 3.80
C ILE A 163 -12.52 29.51 4.11
N VAL A 164 -11.20 29.35 4.21
CA VAL A 164 -10.59 28.13 4.70
C VAL A 164 -10.67 28.12 6.22
N GLU A 165 -11.45 27.19 6.76
CA GLU A 165 -11.63 27.08 8.21
C GLU A 165 -10.65 26.04 8.78
N ASN A 166 -9.90 26.44 9.82
CA ASN A 166 -8.91 25.56 10.46
C ASN A 166 -7.93 24.93 9.45
N ASN A 167 -7.45 25.69 8.51
CA ASN A 167 -6.55 25.31 7.42
C ASN A 167 -7.10 24.15 6.55
N SER A 168 -8.39 23.95 6.52
CA SER A 168 -9.04 22.88 5.78
C SER A 168 -10.25 23.34 5.00
N ILE A 169 -10.51 22.70 3.87
CA ILE A 169 -11.70 22.92 3.05
C ILE A 169 -12.05 21.65 2.28
N SER A 170 -13.31 21.51 1.85
CA SER A 170 -13.68 20.43 0.94
C SER A 170 -13.48 20.84 -0.52
N ILE A 171 -13.10 19.89 -1.35
CA ILE A 171 -12.91 20.15 -2.79
C ILE A 171 -14.21 20.58 -3.46
N GLU A 172 -15.35 20.10 -2.99
CA GLU A 172 -16.68 20.50 -3.47
C GLU A 172 -16.98 21.96 -3.13
N SER A 173 -16.45 22.48 -2.02
CA SER A 173 -16.58 23.91 -1.67
C SER A 173 -15.76 24.82 -2.58
N LEU A 174 -14.83 24.25 -3.34
CA LEU A 174 -14.04 24.93 -4.37
C LEU A 174 -14.59 24.72 -5.79
N GLY A 175 -15.72 24.01 -5.92
CA GLY A 175 -16.44 23.82 -7.17
C GLY A 175 -16.28 22.46 -7.84
N ALA A 176 -15.74 21.45 -7.16
CA ALA A 176 -15.78 20.09 -7.69
C ALA A 176 -17.20 19.52 -7.63
N TYR A 177 -17.61 18.83 -8.69
CA TYR A 177 -18.91 18.16 -8.75
C TYR A 177 -18.95 16.90 -7.88
N GLY A 178 -17.89 16.11 -7.90
CA GLY A 178 -17.82 14.87 -7.15
C GLY A 178 -18.94 13.88 -7.50
N ASP A 179 -19.38 13.85 -8.76
CA ASP A 179 -20.48 13.00 -9.26
C ASP A 179 -19.98 11.85 -10.15
N GLY A 180 -18.67 11.81 -10.47
CA GLY A 180 -18.07 10.83 -11.37
C GLY A 180 -18.41 11.02 -12.85
N ILE A 181 -19.03 12.14 -13.23
CA ILE A 181 -19.48 12.46 -14.60
C ILE A 181 -18.77 13.71 -15.13
N HIS A 182 -18.77 14.79 -14.35
CA HIS A 182 -18.07 16.02 -14.69
C HIS A 182 -16.57 15.90 -14.36
N ASP A 183 -15.76 16.56 -15.17
CA ASP A 183 -14.31 16.56 -14.98
C ASP A 183 -13.89 17.48 -13.83
N ASP A 184 -13.44 16.90 -12.75
CA ASP A 184 -12.96 17.59 -11.55
C ASP A 184 -11.44 17.87 -11.57
N SER A 185 -10.72 17.45 -12.62
CA SER A 185 -9.24 17.51 -12.68
C SER A 185 -8.70 18.89 -12.36
N GLN A 186 -9.23 19.92 -13.04
CA GLN A 186 -8.68 21.27 -12.92
C GLN A 186 -8.93 21.88 -11.53
N ILE A 187 -10.07 21.59 -10.92
CA ILE A 187 -10.38 22.05 -9.56
C ILE A 187 -9.44 21.39 -8.56
N ILE A 188 -9.20 20.09 -8.69
CA ILE A 188 -8.26 19.35 -7.83
C ILE A 188 -6.83 19.91 -7.98
N ILE A 189 -6.35 20.09 -9.21
CA ILE A 189 -5.03 20.64 -9.51
C ILE A 189 -4.89 22.04 -8.90
N ASN A 190 -5.86 22.91 -9.13
CA ASN A 190 -5.84 24.27 -8.63
C ASN A 190 -5.85 24.32 -7.09
N ALA A 191 -6.68 23.49 -6.45
CA ALA A 191 -6.75 23.44 -4.99
C ALA A 191 -5.42 23.00 -4.37
N ILE A 192 -4.80 21.97 -4.92
CA ILE A 192 -3.52 21.45 -4.44
C ILE A 192 -2.38 22.46 -4.66
N SER A 193 -2.29 23.03 -5.86
CA SER A 193 -1.24 24.02 -6.19
C SER A 193 -1.34 25.30 -5.37
N SER A 194 -2.52 25.63 -4.88
CA SER A 194 -2.81 26.84 -4.11
C SER A 194 -2.91 26.61 -2.62
N ALA A 195 -2.62 25.40 -2.15
CA ALA A 195 -2.73 25.05 -0.73
C ALA A 195 -1.99 26.06 0.18
N LYS A 196 -0.77 26.44 -0.20
CA LYS A 196 0.03 27.43 0.53
C LYS A 196 -0.60 28.83 0.51
N GLU A 197 -1.12 29.25 -0.64
CA GLU A 197 -1.72 30.59 -0.83
C GLU A 197 -3.04 30.71 -0.06
N LEU A 198 -3.79 29.62 0.00
CA LEU A 198 -5.03 29.50 0.76
C LEU A 198 -4.78 29.23 2.25
N ASN A 199 -3.53 29.08 2.68
CA ASN A 199 -3.16 28.67 4.04
C ASN A 199 -3.89 27.37 4.45
N MET A 200 -3.85 26.37 3.57
CA MET A 200 -4.54 25.09 3.69
C MET A 200 -3.51 23.97 3.81
N ASP A 201 -3.68 23.10 4.78
CA ASP A 201 -2.90 21.87 4.93
C ASP A 201 -3.76 20.60 4.77
N THR A 202 -5.08 20.76 4.66
CA THR A 202 -6.00 19.63 4.54
C THR A 202 -7.08 19.91 3.50
N LEU A 203 -7.21 19.02 2.52
CA LEU A 203 -8.24 19.04 1.49
C LEU A 203 -9.13 17.79 1.61
N PHE A 204 -10.43 18.01 1.86
CA PHE A 204 -11.39 16.92 2.01
C PHE A 204 -12.07 16.56 0.69
N PHE A 205 -12.19 15.26 0.43
CA PHE A 205 -12.94 14.65 -0.64
C PHE A 205 -14.19 13.98 -0.04
N ASN A 206 -15.32 14.67 -0.04
CA ASN A 206 -16.53 14.21 0.64
C ASN A 206 -17.47 13.39 -0.26
N SER A 207 -17.25 13.42 -1.57
CA SER A 207 -18.03 12.67 -2.55
C SER A 207 -17.45 11.28 -2.82
N SER A 208 -18.29 10.39 -3.32
CA SER A 208 -17.87 9.02 -3.60
C SER A 208 -16.98 8.88 -4.84
N ASN A 209 -17.22 9.71 -5.87
CA ASN A 209 -16.54 9.58 -7.16
C ASN A 209 -16.18 10.95 -7.74
N TYR A 210 -14.95 11.09 -8.21
CA TYR A 210 -14.43 12.25 -8.92
C TYR A 210 -13.88 11.79 -10.27
N LEU A 211 -14.38 12.33 -11.37
CA LEU A 211 -13.82 12.03 -12.68
C LEU A 211 -12.64 12.95 -12.97
N CYS A 212 -11.52 12.37 -13.37
CA CYS A 212 -10.33 13.10 -13.79
C CYS A 212 -9.92 12.71 -15.19
N ASN A 213 -9.99 13.66 -16.11
CA ASN A 213 -9.54 13.53 -17.50
C ASN A 213 -8.10 14.02 -17.69
N SER A 214 -7.46 14.52 -16.65
CA SER A 214 -6.11 15.07 -16.68
C SER A 214 -5.27 14.52 -15.54
N LYS A 215 -3.96 14.46 -15.78
CA LYS A 215 -2.94 14.08 -14.79
C LYS A 215 -2.98 15.04 -13.59
N LEU A 216 -2.85 14.48 -12.39
CA LEU A 216 -2.68 15.24 -11.16
C LEU A 216 -1.18 15.37 -10.85
N ASP A 217 -0.62 16.53 -11.13
CA ASP A 217 0.80 16.82 -10.90
C ASP A 217 0.95 17.64 -9.62
N ILE A 218 1.43 16.97 -8.56
CA ILE A 218 1.59 17.56 -7.23
C ILE A 218 3.09 17.78 -6.98
N GLY A 219 3.52 19.03 -7.06
CA GLY A 219 4.92 19.36 -6.87
C GLY A 219 5.14 20.45 -5.82
N GLU A 220 6.30 20.37 -5.13
CA GLU A 220 6.78 21.38 -4.20
C GLU A 220 5.83 21.71 -3.03
N VAL A 221 4.99 20.74 -2.67
CA VAL A 221 4.02 20.87 -1.59
C VAL A 221 4.65 20.40 -0.27
N ASN A 222 4.43 21.16 0.79
CA ASN A 222 4.82 20.79 2.13
C ASN A 222 3.60 20.76 3.04
N GLU A 223 3.49 19.71 3.86
CA GLU A 223 2.41 19.56 4.85
C GLU A 223 1.01 19.60 4.24
N LEU A 224 0.70 18.69 3.31
CA LEU A 224 -0.62 18.58 2.71
C LEU A 224 -1.23 17.20 2.94
N ALA A 225 -2.46 17.18 3.44
CA ALA A 225 -3.28 15.97 3.56
C ALA A 225 -4.47 16.00 2.59
N LEU A 226 -4.58 14.99 1.74
CA LEU A 226 -5.78 14.71 0.95
C LEU A 226 -6.58 13.63 1.66
N LEU A 227 -7.75 13.96 2.17
CA LEU A 227 -8.55 13.07 3.01
C LEU A 227 -9.90 12.76 2.37
N GLY A 228 -10.16 11.48 2.11
CA GLY A 228 -11.43 10.99 1.59
C GLY A 228 -12.17 10.09 2.57
N ASN A 229 -13.46 9.92 2.35
CA ASN A 229 -14.30 8.96 3.06
C ASN A 229 -14.73 7.85 2.10
N ASN A 230 -13.78 6.97 1.73
CA ASN A 230 -13.93 5.99 0.66
C ASN A 230 -14.23 6.64 -0.71
N SER A 231 -13.60 7.75 -0.98
CA SER A 231 -13.70 8.46 -2.23
C SER A 231 -12.88 7.76 -3.32
N THR A 232 -13.34 7.86 -4.57
CA THR A 232 -12.61 7.28 -5.72
C THR A 232 -12.38 8.34 -6.77
N ILE A 233 -11.13 8.52 -7.15
CA ILE A 233 -10.75 9.27 -8.35
C ILE A 233 -10.80 8.28 -9.53
N ILE A 234 -11.72 8.54 -10.45
CA ILE A 234 -11.90 7.76 -11.67
C ILE A 234 -11.05 8.39 -12.76
N VAL A 235 -10.05 7.66 -13.22
CA VAL A 235 -9.14 8.12 -14.26
C VAL A 235 -9.72 7.80 -15.62
N ASN A 236 -9.98 8.84 -16.39
CA ASN A 236 -10.40 8.73 -17.77
C ASN A 236 -9.41 9.49 -18.66
N ASP A 237 -8.56 8.76 -19.31
CA ASP A 237 -7.49 9.34 -20.12
C ASP A 237 -7.99 9.69 -21.53
N ASN A 238 -8.31 10.97 -21.73
CA ASN A 238 -8.53 11.55 -23.05
C ASN A 238 -7.24 12.13 -23.65
N TYR A 239 -6.07 11.75 -23.13
CA TYR A 239 -4.80 12.32 -23.49
C TYR A 239 -4.39 12.00 -24.93
N ASP A 240 -4.04 13.04 -25.66
CA ASP A 240 -3.34 12.95 -26.93
C ASP A 240 -1.88 12.53 -26.68
N ASP A 241 -1.44 11.46 -27.31
CA ASP A 241 -0.29 10.59 -27.01
C ASP A 241 1.09 11.23 -27.33
N THR A 242 1.20 12.54 -27.39
CA THR A 242 2.46 13.19 -27.82
C THR A 242 3.48 13.44 -26.70
N ASP A 243 3.06 13.32 -25.43
CA ASP A 243 3.95 13.45 -24.28
C ASP A 243 3.87 12.20 -23.40
N TYR A 244 4.91 11.39 -23.39
CA TYR A 244 5.10 10.24 -22.49
C TYR A 244 5.03 10.67 -21.01
N LYS A 245 3.84 10.83 -20.47
CA LYS A 245 3.65 11.12 -19.05
C LYS A 245 3.30 9.84 -18.32
N GLU A 246 4.30 9.30 -17.64
CA GLU A 246 4.25 7.98 -17.04
C GLU A 246 3.23 7.85 -15.88
N PHE A 247 2.88 8.95 -15.19
CA PHE A 247 2.12 8.90 -13.92
C PHE A 247 0.83 9.72 -13.96
N PHE A 248 -0.27 9.13 -13.44
CA PHE A 248 -1.52 9.87 -13.24
C PHE A 248 -1.40 10.82 -12.04
N LEU A 249 -1.11 10.30 -10.86
CA LEU A 249 -0.79 11.07 -9.67
C LEU A 249 0.73 11.15 -9.52
N ASN A 250 1.33 12.28 -9.83
CA ASN A 250 2.77 12.47 -9.76
C ASN A 250 3.13 13.35 -8.56
N ILE A 251 3.83 12.78 -7.58
CA ILE A 251 4.30 13.46 -6.38
C ILE A 251 5.78 13.76 -6.53
N TRP A 252 6.17 15.05 -6.58
CA TRP A 252 7.56 15.43 -6.77
C TRP A 252 7.98 16.61 -5.90
N ASN A 253 9.18 16.54 -5.31
CA ASN A 253 9.72 17.53 -4.38
C ASN A 253 8.77 17.87 -3.22
N CYS A 254 7.95 16.92 -2.78
CA CYS A 254 7.04 17.10 -1.66
C CYS A 254 7.67 16.67 -0.35
N ASN A 255 7.23 17.29 0.74
CA ASN A 255 7.61 16.89 2.09
C ASN A 255 6.38 16.91 2.99
N ASP A 256 6.14 15.81 3.72
CA ASP A 256 4.99 15.61 4.60
C ASP A 256 3.66 15.66 3.82
N PHE A 257 3.43 14.63 3.00
CA PHE A 257 2.21 14.48 2.21
C PHE A 257 1.46 13.22 2.64
N LEU A 258 0.16 13.36 2.87
CA LEU A 258 -0.73 12.26 3.20
C LEU A 258 -1.86 12.14 2.16
N LEU A 259 -2.09 10.92 1.66
CA LEU A 259 -3.32 10.56 0.96
C LEU A 259 -4.00 9.45 1.76
N SER A 260 -5.21 9.71 2.25
CA SER A 260 -5.94 8.75 3.07
C SER A 260 -7.41 8.63 2.67
N GLY A 261 -7.89 7.39 2.52
CA GLY A 261 -9.27 7.09 2.20
C GLY A 261 -9.70 7.50 0.79
N ILE A 262 -8.74 7.75 -0.10
CA ILE A 262 -8.96 8.09 -1.52
C ILE A 262 -8.39 6.97 -2.38
N SER A 263 -9.23 6.38 -3.22
CA SER A 263 -8.86 5.34 -4.18
C SER A 263 -8.65 5.92 -5.57
N ILE A 264 -7.80 5.29 -6.38
CA ILE A 264 -7.57 5.62 -7.78
C ILE A 264 -7.96 4.42 -8.63
N SER A 265 -8.88 4.59 -9.56
CA SER A 265 -9.35 3.51 -10.43
C SER A 265 -9.35 3.96 -11.90
N TYR A 266 -8.83 3.12 -12.79
CA TYR A 266 -8.94 3.37 -14.22
C TYR A 266 -10.33 3.01 -14.74
N ASP A 267 -10.85 3.82 -15.66
CA ASP A 267 -12.06 3.53 -16.41
C ASP A 267 -11.71 3.09 -17.84
N PHE A 268 -11.58 1.78 -18.04
CA PHE A 268 -11.32 1.21 -19.37
C PHE A 268 -12.54 1.13 -20.29
N SER A 269 -13.69 1.63 -19.90
CA SER A 269 -14.82 1.81 -20.84
C SER A 269 -14.51 2.87 -21.90
N ARG A 270 -13.50 3.70 -21.64
CA ARG A 270 -12.96 4.74 -22.51
C ARG A 270 -11.51 4.43 -22.83
N ALA A 271 -11.00 4.91 -23.96
CA ALA A 271 -9.62 4.66 -24.35
C ALA A 271 -8.64 5.33 -23.40
N ILE A 272 -7.75 4.55 -22.77
CA ILE A 272 -6.63 5.07 -21.96
C ILE A 272 -5.39 5.04 -22.84
N ASN A 273 -4.92 6.21 -23.26
CA ASN A 273 -3.90 6.31 -24.31
C ASN A 273 -2.47 6.54 -23.81
N GLY A 274 -2.24 7.14 -22.66
CA GLY A 274 -0.90 7.60 -22.28
C GLY A 274 -0.43 7.24 -20.87
N ILE A 275 -1.33 7.06 -19.91
CA ILE A 275 -0.95 6.89 -18.49
C ILE A 275 -0.75 5.41 -18.19
N LYS A 276 0.48 5.02 -17.85
CA LYS A 276 0.85 3.64 -17.53
C LYS A 276 0.84 3.36 -16.03
N THR A 277 1.16 4.35 -15.21
CA THR A 277 1.31 4.19 -13.76
C THR A 277 0.33 5.08 -13.01
N GLN A 278 -0.38 4.52 -12.03
CA GLN A 278 -1.34 5.31 -11.26
C GLN A 278 -0.65 6.34 -10.36
N VAL A 279 0.39 5.96 -9.63
CA VAL A 279 1.10 6.85 -8.71
C VAL A 279 2.59 6.80 -8.93
N GLY A 280 3.24 7.97 -9.03
CA GLY A 280 4.70 8.12 -9.06
C GLY A 280 5.20 9.02 -7.95
N ILE A 281 6.35 8.68 -7.33
CA ILE A 281 7.00 9.48 -6.30
C ILE A 281 8.43 9.80 -6.71
N HIS A 282 8.78 11.10 -6.68
CA HIS A 282 10.10 11.61 -7.01
C HIS A 282 10.58 12.60 -5.96
N ASN A 283 11.84 12.49 -5.53
CA ASN A 283 12.53 13.49 -4.69
C ASN A 283 11.68 13.98 -3.49
N SER A 284 10.91 13.08 -2.89
CA SER A 284 9.91 13.44 -1.89
C SER A 284 10.16 12.72 -0.57
N LYS A 285 9.73 13.33 0.55
CA LYS A 285 9.98 12.80 1.91
C LYS A 285 8.71 12.77 2.74
N LYS A 286 8.64 11.83 3.68
CA LYS A 286 7.52 11.66 4.60
C LYS A 286 6.19 11.59 3.86
N ILE A 287 6.07 10.60 3.00
CA ILE A 287 4.88 10.40 2.19
C ILE A 287 4.09 9.21 2.74
N GLU A 288 2.83 9.44 3.04
CA GLU A 288 1.95 8.39 3.57
C GLU A 288 0.75 8.14 2.65
N TYR A 289 0.51 6.87 2.36
CA TYR A 289 -0.70 6.40 1.67
C TYR A 289 -1.42 5.41 2.58
N VAL A 290 -2.66 5.71 2.92
CA VAL A 290 -3.38 4.93 3.92
C VAL A 290 -4.83 4.71 3.51
N ASN A 291 -5.36 3.50 3.78
CA ASN A 291 -6.77 3.15 3.54
C ASN A 291 -7.24 3.42 2.10
N SER A 292 -6.37 3.20 1.12
CA SER A 292 -6.60 3.55 -0.28
C SER A 292 -6.54 2.32 -1.18
N THR A 293 -7.24 2.37 -2.32
CA THR A 293 -7.22 1.31 -3.33
C THR A 293 -6.69 1.86 -4.64
N PHE A 294 -5.66 1.22 -5.18
CA PHE A 294 -5.09 1.48 -6.50
C PHE A 294 -5.56 0.38 -7.43
N ASN A 295 -6.58 0.67 -8.24
CA ASN A 295 -7.29 -0.32 -9.02
C ASN A 295 -7.06 -0.13 -10.51
N ILE A 296 -6.50 -1.15 -11.15
CA ILE A 296 -6.42 -1.31 -12.60
C ILE A 296 -7.30 -2.52 -12.92
N PRO A 297 -8.58 -2.30 -13.28
CA PRO A 297 -9.55 -3.37 -13.47
C PRO A 297 -9.25 -4.19 -14.73
N ASP A 298 -9.91 -5.34 -14.85
CA ASP A 298 -9.87 -6.13 -16.09
C ASP A 298 -10.40 -5.29 -17.26
N SER A 299 -9.64 -5.27 -18.34
CA SER A 299 -9.99 -4.54 -19.55
C SER A 299 -10.81 -5.42 -20.48
N THR A 300 -12.07 -5.06 -20.70
CA THR A 300 -12.88 -5.65 -21.78
C THR A 300 -12.33 -5.33 -23.18
N LEU A 301 -11.41 -4.35 -23.27
CA LEU A 301 -10.73 -3.94 -24.49
C LEU A 301 -9.31 -4.54 -24.57
N LYS A 302 -9.21 -5.87 -24.46
CA LYS A 302 -7.94 -6.63 -24.47
C LYS A 302 -6.91 -6.22 -25.52
N LEU A 303 -7.35 -5.65 -26.64
CA LEU A 303 -6.47 -5.19 -27.72
C LEU A 303 -5.66 -3.92 -27.37
N GLN A 304 -6.09 -3.13 -26.37
CA GLN A 304 -5.41 -1.86 -26.02
C GLN A 304 -4.41 -2.02 -24.88
N THR A 305 -4.54 -3.07 -24.07
CA THR A 305 -3.67 -3.28 -22.90
C THR A 305 -2.55 -4.28 -23.13
N LYS A 306 -2.65 -5.14 -24.16
CA LYS A 306 -1.75 -6.27 -24.38
C LYS A 306 -0.27 -5.89 -24.58
N ASP A 307 -0.01 -4.74 -25.18
CA ASP A 307 1.35 -4.25 -25.47
C ASP A 307 1.77 -3.09 -24.54
N ARG A 308 1.06 -2.87 -23.44
CA ARG A 308 1.30 -1.78 -22.48
C ARG A 308 1.67 -2.33 -21.10
N GLU A 309 2.53 -1.60 -20.42
CA GLU A 309 2.91 -1.85 -19.04
C GLU A 309 2.02 -1.04 -18.11
N PHE A 310 1.23 -1.70 -17.26
CA PHE A 310 0.41 -1.03 -16.26
C PHE A 310 0.92 -1.30 -14.86
N THR A 311 1.26 -0.24 -14.14
CA THR A 311 1.77 -0.30 -12.76
C THR A 311 0.87 0.51 -11.83
N ASN A 312 0.53 -0.03 -10.65
CA ASN A 312 -0.25 0.73 -9.70
C ASN A 312 0.61 1.84 -9.06
N PHE A 313 1.84 1.53 -8.66
CA PHE A 313 2.62 2.45 -7.84
C PHE A 313 4.12 2.36 -8.14
N ASP A 314 4.79 3.50 -8.26
CA ASP A 314 6.21 3.59 -8.57
C ASP A 314 6.93 4.62 -7.68
N CYS A 315 7.72 4.13 -6.75
CA CYS A 315 8.70 4.95 -6.03
C CYS A 315 9.94 5.08 -6.92
N TYR A 316 9.99 6.14 -7.74
CA TYR A 316 10.91 6.24 -8.87
C TYR A 316 12.36 6.59 -8.48
N GLN A 317 12.55 7.64 -7.67
CA GLN A 317 13.88 8.06 -7.21
C GLN A 317 13.82 9.13 -6.11
N GLY A 318 14.87 9.22 -5.28
CA GLY A 318 15.09 10.34 -4.36
C GLY A 318 14.07 10.45 -3.24
N TRP A 319 13.43 9.36 -2.90
CA TRP A 319 12.43 9.31 -1.85
C TRP A 319 13.04 8.92 -0.49
N GLU A 320 12.41 9.39 0.58
CA GLU A 320 12.77 9.07 1.96
C GLU A 320 11.52 9.02 2.84
N ASP A 321 11.46 8.04 3.75
CA ASP A 321 10.38 7.87 4.72
C ASP A 321 8.99 7.73 4.07
N ILE A 322 8.81 6.65 3.28
CA ILE A 322 7.53 6.32 2.64
C ILE A 322 6.78 5.29 3.50
N VAL A 323 5.51 5.53 3.74
CA VAL A 323 4.60 4.58 4.40
C VAL A 323 3.41 4.29 3.49
N ILE A 324 3.20 3.01 3.20
CA ILE A 324 2.03 2.49 2.50
C ILE A 324 1.35 1.53 3.49
N ASN A 325 0.15 1.86 3.94
CA ASN A 325 -0.50 1.10 5.00
C ASN A 325 -2.00 0.89 4.72
N ASN A 326 -2.46 -0.35 4.91
CA ASN A 326 -3.84 -0.74 4.68
C ASN A 326 -4.37 -0.34 3.29
N CYS A 327 -3.53 -0.54 2.27
CA CYS A 327 -3.84 -0.23 0.88
C CYS A 327 -4.12 -1.50 0.07
N ASN A 328 -4.93 -1.37 -0.99
CA ASN A 328 -5.15 -2.45 -1.94
C ASN A 328 -4.53 -2.10 -3.29
N PHE A 329 -3.72 -3.01 -3.81
CA PHE A 329 -3.12 -2.93 -5.14
C PHE A 329 -3.75 -4.00 -6.01
N ILE A 330 -4.60 -3.60 -6.92
CA ILE A 330 -5.36 -4.50 -7.80
C ILE A 330 -4.94 -4.22 -9.23
N ASN A 331 -4.40 -5.21 -9.92
CA ASN A 331 -4.02 -5.13 -11.32
C ASN A 331 -4.52 -6.39 -12.05
N LEU A 332 -5.69 -6.27 -12.64
CA LEU A 332 -6.38 -7.36 -13.34
C LEU A 332 -6.22 -7.29 -14.86
N THR A 333 -5.27 -6.51 -15.35
CA THR A 333 -4.98 -6.46 -16.78
C THR A 333 -4.16 -7.65 -17.23
N ASP A 334 -4.32 -8.03 -18.49
CA ASP A 334 -3.46 -8.98 -19.20
C ASP A 334 -2.27 -8.28 -19.89
N SER A 335 -1.80 -7.17 -19.30
CA SER A 335 -0.66 -6.42 -19.82
C SER A 335 0.61 -7.28 -19.85
N SER A 336 1.45 -7.04 -20.86
CA SER A 336 2.69 -7.82 -21.07
C SER A 336 3.77 -7.57 -20.01
N ALA A 337 3.66 -6.47 -19.27
CA ALA A 337 4.56 -6.07 -18.20
C ALA A 337 3.89 -5.10 -17.24
N GLY A 338 4.47 -4.90 -16.05
CA GLY A 338 4.02 -3.94 -15.08
C GLY A 338 3.72 -4.55 -13.71
N GLY A 339 4.29 -3.98 -12.67
CA GLY A 339 4.16 -4.42 -11.28
C GLY A 339 2.97 -3.80 -10.56
N SER A 340 2.71 -4.28 -9.35
CA SER A 340 1.82 -3.56 -8.45
C SER A 340 2.56 -2.44 -7.72
N LEU A 341 3.78 -2.70 -7.25
CA LEU A 341 4.61 -1.70 -6.57
C LEU A 341 6.06 -1.82 -7.04
N TRP A 342 6.56 -0.76 -7.62
CA TRP A 342 7.97 -0.62 -7.95
C TRP A 342 8.66 0.29 -6.93
N ILE A 343 9.75 -0.21 -6.34
CA ILE A 343 10.60 0.52 -5.40
C ILE A 343 11.97 0.64 -6.06
N ARG A 344 12.29 1.80 -6.60
CA ARG A 344 13.49 2.01 -7.40
C ARG A 344 14.18 3.35 -7.14
N ASP A 345 15.45 3.43 -7.51
CA ASP A 345 16.25 4.64 -7.40
C ASP A 345 17.14 4.80 -8.63
N PHE A 346 16.56 5.22 -9.73
CA PHE A 346 17.22 5.29 -11.04
C PHE A 346 18.53 6.07 -11.06
N ARG A 347 18.66 7.08 -10.20
CA ARG A 347 19.83 7.95 -10.17
C ARG A 347 20.80 7.66 -9.04
N ASN A 348 20.58 6.57 -8.29
CA ASN A 348 21.41 6.25 -7.12
C ASN A 348 21.48 7.42 -6.12
N THR A 349 20.36 8.05 -5.84
CA THR A 349 20.26 9.20 -4.94
C THR A 349 20.31 8.80 -3.47
N GLY A 350 20.18 7.50 -3.17
CA GLY A 350 20.20 6.96 -1.82
C GLY A 350 18.82 6.95 -1.18
N SER A 351 17.80 6.56 -1.95
CA SER A 351 16.42 6.38 -1.46
C SER A 351 16.35 5.39 -0.30
N LYS A 352 15.56 5.69 0.72
CA LYS A 352 15.55 4.88 1.95
C LYS A 352 14.26 4.98 2.75
N ASN A 353 14.09 4.00 3.65
CA ASN A 353 13.02 3.94 4.65
C ASN A 353 11.63 3.83 4.02
N ILE A 354 11.33 2.72 3.36
CA ILE A 354 9.97 2.42 2.91
C ILE A 354 9.34 1.31 3.75
N LYS A 355 8.11 1.50 4.15
CA LYS A 355 7.29 0.50 4.85
C LYS A 355 6.02 0.22 4.05
N VAL A 356 5.79 -1.05 3.75
CA VAL A 356 4.58 -1.56 3.11
C VAL A 356 3.89 -2.49 4.11
N LEU A 357 2.77 -2.04 4.66
CA LEU A 357 2.16 -2.66 5.83
C LEU A 357 0.68 -2.99 5.57
N ASN A 358 0.21 -4.12 6.12
CA ASN A 358 -1.22 -4.46 6.20
C ASN A 358 -1.99 -4.36 4.86
N SER A 359 -1.30 -4.51 3.74
CA SER A 359 -1.82 -4.21 2.40
C SER A 359 -2.13 -5.49 1.62
N TYR A 360 -3.01 -5.36 0.64
CA TYR A 360 -3.44 -6.46 -0.23
C TYR A 360 -2.97 -6.23 -1.66
N PHE A 361 -2.34 -7.24 -2.24
CA PHE A 361 -1.84 -7.23 -3.62
C PHE A 361 -2.52 -8.34 -4.40
N HIS A 362 -3.16 -7.99 -5.51
CA HIS A 362 -3.82 -8.94 -6.38
C HIS A 362 -3.48 -8.67 -7.85
N LYS A 363 -2.99 -9.69 -8.54
CA LYS A 363 -2.60 -9.64 -9.94
C LYS A 363 -2.98 -10.91 -10.68
N ILE A 364 -3.26 -10.81 -11.98
CA ILE A 364 -3.53 -11.96 -12.86
C ILE A 364 -2.53 -12.12 -14.01
N ALA A 365 -1.65 -11.15 -14.24
CA ALA A 365 -0.76 -11.12 -15.40
C ALA A 365 0.73 -11.07 -15.01
N HIS A 366 1.58 -10.91 -16.02
CA HIS A 366 3.04 -10.88 -15.97
C HIS A 366 3.67 -10.00 -14.89
N ASP A 367 4.96 -10.18 -14.66
CA ASP A 367 5.83 -9.45 -13.78
C ASP A 367 5.57 -9.55 -12.26
N GLU A 368 6.25 -8.76 -11.49
CA GLU A 368 6.29 -8.85 -10.05
C GLU A 368 5.13 -8.09 -9.40
N LEU A 369 4.67 -8.57 -8.23
CA LEU A 369 3.82 -7.78 -7.36
C LEU A 369 4.61 -6.64 -6.73
N ILE A 370 5.78 -6.95 -6.17
CA ILE A 370 6.71 -5.93 -5.67
C ILE A 370 8.07 -6.14 -6.31
N ALA A 371 8.62 -5.09 -6.91
CA ALA A 371 9.98 -5.06 -7.41
C ALA A 371 10.81 -4.01 -6.65
N VAL A 372 11.95 -4.44 -6.10
CA VAL A 372 12.96 -3.56 -5.50
C VAL A 372 14.19 -3.60 -6.37
N PHE A 373 14.42 -2.56 -7.17
CA PHE A 373 15.45 -2.61 -8.20
C PHE A 373 16.04 -1.24 -8.56
N MET A 374 17.17 -1.23 -9.28
CA MET A 374 17.86 -0.06 -9.79
C MET A 374 18.28 0.95 -8.72
N GLY A 375 19.39 0.69 -8.03
CA GLY A 375 20.05 1.69 -7.20
C GLY A 375 20.31 1.29 -5.76
N SER A 376 20.84 2.21 -4.98
CA SER A 376 21.14 1.97 -3.56
C SER A 376 19.93 2.30 -2.68
N ILE A 377 19.04 1.32 -2.54
CA ILE A 377 17.84 1.43 -1.71
C ILE A 377 18.14 0.85 -0.33
N GLN A 378 17.71 1.51 0.74
CA GLN A 378 17.97 1.06 2.11
C GLN A 378 16.70 1.02 2.95
N ASN A 379 16.67 0.05 3.88
CA ASN A 379 15.61 -0.09 4.88
C ASN A 379 14.22 -0.28 4.26
N VAL A 380 13.99 -1.44 3.65
CA VAL A 380 12.70 -1.83 3.09
C VAL A 380 12.01 -2.81 4.04
N ILE A 381 10.82 -2.49 4.51
CA ILE A 381 10.02 -3.36 5.38
C ILE A 381 8.71 -3.68 4.68
N ILE A 382 8.44 -4.97 4.45
CA ILE A 382 7.22 -5.48 3.85
C ILE A 382 6.60 -6.47 4.85
N ARG A 383 5.54 -6.02 5.55
CA ARG A 383 5.01 -6.74 6.71
C ARG A 383 3.48 -6.81 6.73
N ASN A 384 2.96 -7.95 7.17
CA ASN A 384 1.52 -8.22 7.35
C ASN A 384 0.70 -8.05 6.07
N ASN A 385 1.29 -8.23 4.90
CA ASN A 385 0.59 -8.08 3.64
C ASN A 385 0.01 -9.41 3.15
N THR A 386 -0.99 -9.33 2.30
CA THR A 386 -1.54 -10.48 1.57
C THR A 386 -1.23 -10.33 0.09
N PHE A 387 -0.61 -11.36 -0.49
CA PHE A 387 -0.25 -11.43 -1.90
C PHE A 387 -1.04 -12.53 -2.59
N LYS A 388 -1.72 -12.19 -3.67
CA LYS A 388 -2.46 -13.11 -4.49
C LYS A 388 -2.07 -12.97 -5.96
N VAL A 389 -1.65 -14.07 -6.57
CA VAL A 389 -1.46 -14.18 -8.02
C VAL A 389 -2.30 -15.35 -8.52
N GLU A 390 -3.21 -15.09 -9.45
CA GLU A 390 -3.98 -16.13 -10.11
C GLU A 390 -3.18 -16.76 -11.26
N ASP A 391 -3.56 -17.98 -11.70
CA ASP A 391 -2.89 -18.65 -12.81
C ASP A 391 -3.07 -17.88 -14.13
N SER A 392 -2.14 -17.00 -14.42
CA SER A 392 -2.09 -16.26 -15.68
C SER A 392 -1.44 -17.06 -16.81
N GLY A 393 -0.79 -18.14 -16.48
CA GLY A 393 0.05 -18.89 -17.41
C GLY A 393 1.35 -18.21 -17.79
N GLU A 394 1.72 -17.16 -17.09
CA GLU A 394 2.87 -16.31 -17.38
C GLU A 394 3.84 -16.24 -16.19
N SER A 395 5.04 -15.73 -16.43
CA SER A 395 6.07 -15.61 -15.42
C SER A 395 5.75 -14.46 -14.47
N SER A 396 5.22 -14.74 -13.30
CA SER A 396 4.96 -13.76 -12.25
C SER A 396 5.70 -14.13 -10.98
N SER A 397 6.30 -13.14 -10.30
CA SER A 397 6.88 -13.32 -8.98
C SER A 397 6.19 -12.43 -7.96
N VAL A 398 6.26 -12.81 -6.68
CA VAL A 398 5.77 -11.93 -5.60
C VAL A 398 6.72 -10.79 -5.40
N MET A 399 8.00 -11.09 -5.42
CA MET A 399 9.03 -10.13 -5.08
C MET A 399 10.31 -10.36 -5.86
N ASN A 400 10.80 -9.30 -6.45
CA ASN A 400 12.03 -9.32 -7.22
C ASN A 400 12.98 -8.24 -6.68
N PHE A 401 14.18 -8.64 -6.26
CA PHE A 401 15.29 -7.76 -5.85
C PHE A 401 16.36 -7.71 -6.93
N THR A 402 15.97 -7.80 -8.18
CA THR A 402 16.90 -7.89 -9.29
C THR A 402 17.02 -6.57 -10.01
N PHE A 403 17.71 -6.42 -10.96
CA PHE A 403 17.98 -5.27 -11.84
C PHE A 403 18.89 -4.20 -11.23
N GLY A 404 20.05 -4.62 -10.81
CA GLY A 404 21.19 -3.75 -10.86
C GLY A 404 21.83 -3.89 -12.24
N SER A 405 21.51 -3.06 -13.20
CA SER A 405 22.47 -2.84 -14.26
C SER A 405 23.71 -2.27 -13.61
N ALA A 406 24.87 -2.92 -13.73
CA ALA A 406 26.22 -2.36 -13.62
C ALA A 406 26.53 -1.28 -12.55
N SER A 407 25.60 -0.79 -11.74
CA SER A 407 25.92 0.11 -10.64
C SER A 407 26.37 -0.70 -9.43
N SER A 408 27.51 -0.36 -8.90
CA SER A 408 28.19 -0.99 -7.77
C SER A 408 27.43 -0.87 -6.44
N LYS A 409 26.20 -0.35 -6.42
CA LYS A 409 25.42 -0.12 -5.20
C LYS A 409 24.29 -1.12 -5.10
N LEU A 410 24.24 -1.81 -3.97
CA LEU A 410 23.28 -2.85 -3.65
C LEU A 410 22.13 -2.28 -2.83
N ALA A 411 20.94 -2.87 -2.97
CA ALA A 411 19.88 -2.67 -2.00
C ALA A 411 20.29 -3.31 -0.66
N ASP A 412 19.95 -2.69 0.46
CA ASP A 412 20.41 -3.13 1.78
C ASP A 412 19.33 -3.06 2.84
N ASN A 413 19.37 -4.02 3.77
CA ASN A 413 18.45 -4.14 4.90
C ASN A 413 16.96 -4.26 4.45
N ILE A 414 16.63 -5.44 3.91
CA ILE A 414 15.31 -5.74 3.41
C ILE A 414 14.66 -6.80 4.30
N ILE A 415 13.52 -6.49 4.89
CA ILE A 415 12.76 -7.37 5.77
C ILE A 415 11.41 -7.68 5.14
N PHE A 416 11.18 -8.97 4.87
CA PHE A 416 9.93 -9.51 4.35
C PHE A 416 9.33 -10.47 5.38
N GLU A 417 8.33 -10.02 6.15
CA GLU A 417 7.87 -10.78 7.30
C GLU A 417 6.36 -10.75 7.53
N LYS A 418 5.84 -11.83 8.13
CA LYS A 418 4.43 -11.97 8.55
C LYS A 418 3.43 -11.78 7.41
N ASN A 419 3.84 -12.07 6.18
CA ASN A 419 3.00 -11.97 5.01
C ASN A 419 2.27 -13.29 4.73
N ASN A 420 1.09 -13.18 4.12
CA ASN A 420 0.33 -14.32 3.61
C ASN A 420 0.39 -14.32 2.08
N ILE A 421 0.95 -15.37 1.49
CA ILE A 421 1.25 -15.48 0.07
C ILE A 421 0.47 -16.65 -0.51
N ASP A 422 -0.34 -16.40 -1.55
CA ASP A 422 -1.08 -17.41 -2.30
C ASP A 422 -0.88 -17.15 -3.80
N VAL A 423 0.05 -17.89 -4.40
CA VAL A 423 0.55 -17.60 -5.75
C VAL A 423 0.57 -18.83 -6.64
N CYS A 424 -0.05 -18.71 -7.80
CA CYS A 424 0.09 -19.63 -8.91
C CYS A 424 0.95 -18.99 -10.00
N SER A 425 2.17 -19.49 -10.21
CA SER A 425 3.18 -18.85 -11.08
C SER A 425 3.91 -19.85 -11.95
N THR A 426 4.49 -19.38 -13.06
CA THR A 426 5.32 -20.19 -13.95
C THR A 426 6.81 -20.06 -13.67
N GLY A 427 7.27 -19.03 -13.00
CA GLY A 427 8.69 -18.70 -12.90
C GLY A 427 9.29 -18.95 -11.53
N GLY A 428 8.81 -18.29 -10.54
CA GLY A 428 9.37 -18.33 -9.19
C GLY A 428 8.67 -17.36 -8.27
N LEU A 429 9.06 -17.31 -7.02
CA LEU A 429 8.34 -16.50 -6.04
C LEU A 429 9.12 -15.30 -5.57
N ILE A 430 10.33 -15.52 -5.10
CA ILE A 430 11.21 -14.47 -4.57
C ILE A 430 12.60 -14.66 -5.16
N TRP A 431 13.08 -13.63 -5.84
CA TRP A 431 14.40 -13.60 -6.46
C TRP A 431 15.24 -12.44 -5.92
N SER A 432 16.51 -12.70 -5.64
CA SER A 432 17.46 -11.68 -5.23
C SER A 432 18.76 -11.78 -6.03
N THR A 433 19.22 -10.68 -6.61
CA THR A 433 20.52 -10.63 -7.31
C THR A 433 21.50 -9.64 -6.71
N ASN A 434 21.03 -8.47 -6.31
CA ASN A 434 21.87 -7.35 -5.90
C ASN A 434 21.36 -6.71 -4.61
N ALA A 435 21.25 -7.51 -3.55
CA ALA A 435 20.84 -7.04 -2.23
C ALA A 435 21.72 -7.63 -1.14
N THR A 436 21.77 -7.00 0.00
CA THR A 436 22.44 -7.45 1.22
C THR A 436 21.50 -7.34 2.41
N ASN A 437 21.73 -8.14 3.43
CA ASN A 437 20.90 -8.17 4.65
C ASN A 437 19.41 -8.41 4.36
N VAL A 438 19.10 -9.41 3.50
CA VAL A 438 17.74 -9.79 3.16
C VAL A 438 17.25 -10.87 4.12
N ILE A 439 16.15 -10.59 4.82
CA ILE A 439 15.53 -11.48 5.80
C ILE A 439 14.09 -11.77 5.37
N ILE A 440 13.75 -13.07 5.26
CA ILE A 440 12.42 -13.57 4.93
C ILE A 440 11.95 -14.43 6.11
N ARG A 441 11.00 -13.93 6.90
CA ARG A 441 10.61 -14.64 8.13
C ARG A 441 9.13 -14.56 8.47
N ASP A 442 8.69 -15.56 9.23
CA ASP A 442 7.34 -15.61 9.82
C ASP A 442 6.21 -15.52 8.77
N ASN A 443 6.45 -15.90 7.51
CA ASN A 443 5.46 -15.84 6.43
C ASN A 443 4.70 -17.16 6.30
N ILE A 444 3.47 -17.08 5.78
CA ILE A 444 2.72 -18.22 5.25
C ILE A 444 2.82 -18.16 3.74
N ILE A 445 3.45 -19.15 3.12
CA ILE A 445 3.74 -19.18 1.68
C ILE A 445 3.04 -20.39 1.06
N LYS A 446 1.97 -20.15 0.32
CA LYS A 446 1.34 -21.15 -0.55
C LYS A 446 1.72 -20.84 -1.98
N SER A 447 2.43 -21.75 -2.61
CA SER A 447 2.85 -21.60 -3.99
C SER A 447 2.47 -22.82 -4.82
N SER A 448 2.03 -22.58 -6.04
CA SER A 448 1.77 -23.64 -7.00
C SER A 448 2.37 -23.32 -8.36
N ILE A 449 2.73 -24.38 -9.08
CA ILE A 449 3.23 -24.24 -10.46
C ILE A 449 2.04 -24.18 -11.40
N SER A 450 2.03 -23.17 -12.26
CA SER A 450 1.04 -22.98 -13.31
C SER A 450 1.14 -24.03 -14.42
N SER A 451 0.02 -24.29 -15.08
CA SER A 451 -0.13 -25.27 -16.16
C SER A 451 0.62 -24.96 -17.47
N LYS A 452 1.25 -23.79 -17.61
CA LYS A 452 1.77 -23.30 -18.90
C LYS A 452 3.28 -23.10 -18.97
N THR A 453 4.05 -23.44 -17.93
CA THR A 453 5.51 -23.22 -17.96
C THR A 453 6.28 -24.37 -18.58
N ASN A 454 7.33 -24.02 -19.32
CA ASN A 454 8.39 -24.97 -19.74
C ASN A 454 9.75 -24.60 -19.11
N ASN A 455 9.80 -23.62 -18.22
CA ASN A 455 11.03 -23.13 -17.60
C ASN A 455 11.23 -23.74 -16.22
N ASN A 456 12.49 -23.80 -15.77
CA ASN A 456 12.81 -24.21 -14.41
C ASN A 456 12.13 -23.29 -13.40
N PHE A 457 11.47 -23.89 -12.42
CA PHE A 457 10.81 -23.16 -11.35
C PHE A 457 11.75 -23.01 -10.14
N ARG A 458 11.85 -21.80 -9.60
CA ARG A 458 12.74 -21.48 -8.49
C ARG A 458 11.96 -20.68 -7.46
N MET A 459 11.57 -21.33 -6.37
CA MET A 459 10.66 -20.73 -5.41
C MET A 459 11.27 -19.52 -4.70
N ILE A 460 12.40 -19.70 -4.03
CA ILE A 460 13.18 -18.63 -3.39
C ILE A 460 14.64 -18.81 -3.79
N GLU A 461 15.18 -17.84 -4.51
CA GLU A 461 16.53 -17.93 -5.08
C GLU A 461 17.32 -16.64 -4.89
N SER A 462 18.57 -16.78 -4.49
CA SER A 462 19.62 -15.81 -4.74
C SER A 462 20.30 -16.13 -6.06
N LEU A 463 20.24 -15.25 -7.05
CA LEU A 463 20.92 -15.47 -8.33
C LEU A 463 22.44 -15.29 -8.21
N ASN A 464 22.89 -14.38 -7.34
CA ASN A 464 24.27 -14.27 -6.90
C ASN A 464 24.42 -14.94 -5.54
N GLU A 465 25.57 -15.54 -5.26
CA GLU A 465 25.78 -16.25 -4.00
C GLU A 465 25.47 -15.37 -2.77
N ASN A 466 24.61 -15.88 -1.89
CA ASN A 466 24.34 -15.36 -0.55
C ASN A 466 23.77 -13.93 -0.45
N THR A 467 22.96 -13.50 -1.39
CA THR A 467 22.24 -12.20 -1.27
C THR A 467 21.04 -12.30 -0.30
N ILE A 468 20.46 -13.49 -0.10
CA ILE A 468 19.47 -13.73 0.95
C ILE A 468 20.19 -14.33 2.17
N ASP A 469 20.23 -13.57 3.27
CA ASP A 469 20.94 -13.97 4.49
C ASP A 469 20.16 -14.99 5.30
N LEU A 470 18.84 -14.81 5.44
CA LEU A 470 18.04 -15.62 6.36
C LEU A 470 16.63 -15.88 5.85
N ILE A 471 16.25 -17.18 5.85
CA ILE A 471 14.86 -17.61 5.71
C ILE A 471 14.47 -18.33 7.00
N GLN A 472 13.54 -17.76 7.79
CA GLN A 472 13.28 -18.24 9.15
C GLN A 472 11.79 -18.30 9.49
N ASN A 473 11.38 -19.34 10.22
CA ASN A 473 10.04 -19.50 10.79
C ASN A 473 8.90 -19.40 9.76
N ASN A 474 9.15 -19.70 8.49
CA ASN A 474 8.10 -19.66 7.48
C ASN A 474 7.33 -20.98 7.45
N HIS A 475 6.04 -20.92 7.11
CA HIS A 475 5.25 -22.07 6.75
C HIS A 475 5.08 -22.10 5.22
N VAL A 476 5.74 -23.04 4.56
CA VAL A 476 5.82 -23.17 3.11
C VAL A 476 5.01 -24.36 2.64
N ILE A 477 4.03 -24.13 1.78
CA ILE A 477 3.23 -25.19 1.13
C ILE A 477 3.44 -25.07 -0.37
N PHE A 478 3.99 -26.10 -0.98
CA PHE A 478 4.29 -26.12 -2.41
C PHE A 478 3.56 -27.24 -3.13
N SER A 479 2.93 -26.91 -4.25
CA SER A 479 2.14 -27.83 -5.06
C SER A 479 2.33 -27.58 -6.55
N SER A 480 1.68 -28.37 -7.40
CA SER A 480 1.64 -28.17 -8.85
C SER A 480 0.26 -28.47 -9.39
N LEU A 481 -0.22 -27.67 -10.32
CA LEU A 481 -1.40 -27.94 -11.13
C LEU A 481 -1.09 -28.96 -12.25
N LEU A 482 0.20 -29.18 -12.54
CA LEU A 482 0.67 -30.14 -13.53
C LEU A 482 0.78 -31.54 -12.90
N LYS A 483 0.34 -32.55 -13.62
CA LYS A 483 0.54 -33.97 -13.22
C LYS A 483 1.96 -34.43 -13.45
N ASP A 484 2.53 -34.03 -14.60
CA ASP A 484 3.88 -34.39 -15.03
C ASP A 484 4.56 -33.17 -15.66
N TYR A 485 5.84 -32.98 -15.37
CA TYR A 485 6.71 -31.98 -15.98
C TYR A 485 8.17 -32.45 -16.00
N SER A 486 8.91 -31.93 -16.98
CA SER A 486 10.33 -32.33 -17.22
C SER A 486 11.32 -31.24 -16.79
N PHE A 487 10.87 -30.07 -16.38
CA PHE A 487 11.72 -28.97 -15.92
C PHE A 487 12.13 -29.14 -14.44
N GLN A 488 13.21 -28.50 -14.05
CA GLN A 488 13.72 -28.54 -12.68
C GLN A 488 12.90 -27.63 -11.76
N VAL A 489 12.72 -28.08 -10.52
CA VAL A 489 12.02 -27.34 -9.47
C VAL A 489 12.91 -27.26 -8.24
N HIS A 490 13.28 -26.05 -7.88
CA HIS A 490 14.12 -25.76 -6.72
C HIS A 490 13.33 -24.96 -5.70
N ILE A 491 13.38 -25.32 -4.42
CA ILE A 491 12.62 -24.64 -3.37
C ILE A 491 13.46 -23.53 -2.74
N PHE A 492 14.62 -23.86 -2.19
CA PHE A 492 15.55 -22.89 -1.60
C PHE A 492 16.89 -22.99 -2.32
N LYS A 493 17.34 -21.89 -2.93
CA LYS A 493 18.57 -21.90 -3.72
C LYS A 493 19.47 -20.71 -3.45
N ASN A 494 20.80 -20.99 -3.26
CA ASN A 494 21.85 -20.00 -3.03
C ASN A 494 21.58 -19.09 -1.82
N ILE A 495 21.20 -19.66 -0.68
CA ILE A 495 20.79 -18.93 0.52
C ILE A 495 21.81 -19.17 1.64
N LYS A 496 22.10 -18.16 2.44
CA LYS A 496 23.05 -18.30 3.54
C LYS A 496 22.50 -19.18 4.66
N GLU A 497 21.32 -18.88 5.19
CA GLU A 497 20.72 -19.68 6.27
C GLU A 497 19.23 -19.96 6.05
N VAL A 498 18.82 -21.23 6.21
CA VAL A 498 17.42 -21.68 6.22
C VAL A 498 17.13 -22.32 7.57
N LEU A 499 16.38 -21.61 8.43
CA LEU A 499 16.26 -21.89 9.85
C LEU A 499 14.79 -22.02 10.30
N ASN A 500 14.49 -23.13 11.00
CA ASN A 500 13.21 -23.34 11.70
C ASN A 500 11.95 -23.13 10.83
N ASN A 501 11.99 -23.55 9.56
CA ASN A 501 10.83 -23.49 8.69
C ASN A 501 10.02 -24.78 8.73
N THR A 502 8.71 -24.69 8.51
CA THR A 502 7.85 -25.84 8.21
C THR A 502 7.59 -25.86 6.71
N VAL A 503 7.91 -26.98 6.05
CA VAL A 503 7.82 -27.11 4.59
C VAL A 503 6.98 -28.33 4.22
N GLU A 504 5.96 -28.13 3.40
CA GLU A 504 5.10 -29.19 2.85
C GLU A 504 5.22 -29.25 1.33
N ILE A 505 5.66 -30.39 0.80
CA ILE A 505 5.89 -30.59 -0.63
C ILE A 505 4.87 -31.61 -1.18
N ASN A 506 3.94 -31.13 -1.99
CA ASN A 506 2.84 -31.91 -2.55
C ASN A 506 3.01 -32.23 -4.06
N CYS A 507 4.18 -31.96 -4.65
CA CYS A 507 4.48 -32.27 -6.05
C CYS A 507 5.94 -32.65 -6.20
N LYS A 508 6.31 -33.22 -7.37
CA LYS A 508 7.69 -33.58 -7.66
C LYS A 508 8.58 -32.32 -7.62
N ILE A 509 9.73 -32.42 -6.96
CA ILE A 509 10.78 -31.37 -6.98
C ILE A 509 12.13 -31.96 -7.34
N THR A 510 13.03 -31.13 -7.85
CA THR A 510 14.43 -31.53 -8.10
C THR A 510 15.22 -31.39 -6.81
N ASP A 511 15.25 -30.21 -6.20
CA ASP A 511 15.99 -29.98 -4.96
C ASP A 511 15.13 -29.23 -3.93
N LEU A 512 15.24 -29.63 -2.66
CA LEU A 512 14.68 -28.87 -1.55
C LEU A 512 15.65 -27.75 -1.11
N PHE A 513 16.93 -28.08 -0.94
CA PHE A 513 18.00 -27.15 -0.58
C PHE A 513 19.14 -27.25 -1.60
N LEU A 514 19.34 -26.24 -2.44
CA LEU A 514 20.38 -26.18 -3.46
C LEU A 514 21.36 -25.05 -3.15
N ASP A 515 22.65 -25.37 -2.98
CA ASP A 515 23.72 -24.41 -2.69
C ASP A 515 23.43 -23.53 -1.45
N VAL A 516 22.84 -24.10 -0.42
CA VAL A 516 22.53 -23.42 0.85
C VAL A 516 23.68 -23.60 1.83
N ASN A 517 24.14 -22.54 2.51
CA ASN A 517 25.25 -22.67 3.45
C ASN A 517 24.83 -23.44 4.71
N SER A 518 23.74 -23.05 5.35
CA SER A 518 23.28 -23.69 6.59
C SER A 518 21.78 -23.99 6.58
N VAL A 519 21.41 -25.24 6.92
CA VAL A 519 20.02 -25.75 7.01
C VAL A 519 19.82 -26.29 8.42
N ILE A 520 19.04 -25.58 9.25
CA ILE A 520 18.96 -25.88 10.68
C ILE A 520 17.51 -25.88 11.18
N ASP A 521 17.17 -26.86 12.02
CA ASP A 521 15.89 -26.97 12.75
C ASP A 521 14.62 -26.96 11.87
N ASN A 522 14.69 -27.34 10.58
CA ASN A 522 13.53 -27.32 9.70
C ASN A 522 12.71 -28.61 9.82
N ILE A 523 11.39 -28.49 9.63
CA ILE A 523 10.44 -29.61 9.57
C ILE A 523 9.92 -29.69 8.14
N CYS A 524 10.24 -30.78 7.43
CA CYS A 524 9.86 -30.99 6.04
C CYS A 524 8.97 -32.24 5.88
N ASN A 525 7.76 -32.06 5.39
CA ASN A 525 6.82 -33.12 5.06
C ASN A 525 6.72 -33.25 3.54
N ILE A 526 7.12 -34.39 3.01
CA ILE A 526 7.25 -34.63 1.57
C ILE A 526 6.25 -35.72 1.15
N TYR A 527 5.33 -35.34 0.28
CA TYR A 527 4.26 -36.22 -0.22
C TYR A 527 4.44 -36.58 -1.70
N SER A 528 5.54 -36.20 -2.31
CA SER A 528 5.85 -36.50 -3.71
C SER A 528 7.34 -36.74 -3.91
N ASN A 529 7.72 -37.17 -5.10
CA ASN A 529 9.11 -37.54 -5.38
C ASN A 529 10.05 -36.33 -5.35
N VAL A 530 11.25 -36.56 -4.83
CA VAL A 530 12.32 -35.55 -4.74
C VAL A 530 13.60 -36.17 -5.28
N ASP A 531 14.28 -35.48 -6.20
CA ASP A 531 15.56 -36.01 -6.71
C ASP A 531 16.67 -35.81 -5.65
N PHE A 532 16.75 -34.62 -5.02
CA PHE A 532 17.73 -34.31 -3.97
C PHE A 532 17.13 -33.54 -2.81
N ILE A 533 17.40 -33.92 -1.57
CA ILE A 533 17.04 -33.14 -0.39
C ILE A 533 18.01 -31.99 -0.22
N SER A 534 19.31 -32.28 -0.26
CA SER A 534 20.36 -31.27 -0.16
C SER A 534 21.40 -31.48 -1.26
N TYR A 535 21.59 -30.43 -2.05
CA TYR A 535 22.63 -30.40 -3.07
C TYR A 535 23.59 -29.24 -2.72
N ASN A 536 24.87 -29.60 -2.46
CA ASN A 536 25.93 -28.65 -2.09
C ASN A 536 25.66 -27.78 -0.84
N THR A 537 25.13 -28.31 0.24
CA THR A 537 25.14 -27.59 1.55
C THR A 537 26.59 -27.40 2.00
N LYS A 538 26.96 -26.17 2.35
CA LYS A 538 28.37 -25.79 2.50
C LYS A 538 28.89 -25.86 3.93
N GLU A 539 28.05 -25.61 4.95
CA GLU A 539 28.50 -25.48 6.35
C GLU A 539 27.77 -26.43 7.31
N LYS A 540 26.43 -26.34 7.39
CA LYS A 540 25.65 -27.08 8.41
C LYS A 540 24.38 -27.67 7.87
N PHE A 541 24.10 -28.93 8.24
CA PHE A 541 22.80 -29.54 8.08
C PHE A 541 22.42 -30.20 9.42
N LYS A 542 21.69 -29.46 10.27
CA LYS A 542 21.55 -29.81 11.68
C LYS A 542 20.12 -29.80 12.18
N SER A 543 19.78 -30.78 13.03
CA SER A 543 18.51 -30.86 13.76
C SER A 543 17.24 -30.76 12.88
N ASN A 544 17.34 -31.13 11.60
CA ASN A 544 16.20 -31.14 10.70
C ASN A 544 15.37 -32.41 10.86
N LYS A 545 14.04 -32.28 10.77
CA LYS A 545 13.11 -33.38 10.72
C LYS A 545 12.49 -33.50 9.33
N ILE A 546 12.81 -34.57 8.60
CA ILE A 546 12.33 -34.78 7.24
C ILE A 546 11.52 -36.06 7.17
N SER A 547 10.27 -35.95 6.76
CA SER A 547 9.34 -37.09 6.67
C SER A 547 8.91 -37.27 5.21
N PHE A 548 9.16 -38.49 4.70
CA PHE A 548 8.71 -38.92 3.40
C PHE A 548 7.44 -39.77 3.55
N ASN A 549 6.36 -39.32 2.93
CA ASN A 549 5.05 -39.95 3.01
C ASN A 549 4.69 -40.61 1.69
N SER A 550 5.02 -41.91 1.56
CA SER A 550 4.73 -42.74 0.37
C SER A 550 5.34 -42.19 -0.94
N CYS A 551 6.53 -41.63 -0.88
CA CYS A 551 7.23 -41.07 -2.03
C CYS A 551 8.68 -41.58 -2.10
N LYS A 552 9.34 -41.36 -3.24
CA LYS A 552 10.74 -41.72 -3.48
C LYS A 552 11.63 -40.50 -3.42
N PHE A 553 12.89 -40.70 -3.04
CA PHE A 553 13.93 -39.70 -3.23
C PHE A 553 15.13 -40.35 -3.96
N GLY A 554 15.83 -39.57 -4.79
CA GLY A 554 17.02 -40.04 -5.50
C GLY A 554 18.22 -40.11 -4.58
N SER A 555 18.65 -38.99 -4.04
CA SER A 555 19.73 -38.92 -3.04
C SER A 555 19.38 -37.92 -1.95
N PHE A 556 19.76 -38.24 -0.70
CA PHE A 556 19.53 -37.28 0.41
C PHE A 556 20.53 -36.13 0.33
N PHE A 557 21.82 -36.44 0.21
CA PHE A 557 22.89 -35.47 0.00
C PHE A 557 23.60 -35.74 -1.33
N ARG A 558 23.83 -34.69 -2.10
CA ARG A 558 24.69 -34.70 -3.28
C ARG A 558 25.67 -33.56 -3.24
N TYR A 559 26.93 -33.85 -3.47
CA TYR A 559 28.01 -32.87 -3.51
C TYR A 559 28.71 -32.90 -4.85
N TYR A 560 28.99 -31.74 -5.42
CA TYR A 560 29.70 -31.59 -6.68
C TYR A 560 30.93 -30.68 -6.48
N GLY A 561 32.13 -31.17 -6.84
CA GLY A 561 33.36 -30.38 -6.83
C GLY A 561 33.84 -29.94 -5.44
N ILE A 562 33.59 -30.73 -4.37
CA ILE A 562 34.09 -30.42 -3.03
C ILE A 562 35.59 -30.62 -3.00
N THR A 563 36.37 -29.57 -2.76
CA THR A 563 37.74 -29.68 -2.30
C THR A 563 37.73 -30.23 -0.86
N LEU A 564 38.55 -31.21 -0.57
CA LEU A 564 38.65 -32.00 0.69
C LEU A 564 38.81 -31.19 2.00
N ASN A 565 38.71 -29.87 1.97
CA ASN A 565 38.92 -28.97 3.11
C ASN A 565 37.66 -28.35 3.72
N SER A 566 36.45 -28.67 3.25
CA SER A 566 35.21 -28.17 3.84
C SER A 566 34.62 -29.20 4.80
N ASN A 567 34.69 -28.92 6.11
CA ASN A 567 33.99 -29.69 7.12
C ASN A 567 32.52 -29.26 7.13
N ILE A 568 31.63 -30.20 6.76
CA ILE A 568 30.18 -29.95 6.85
C ILE A 568 29.68 -30.69 8.09
N ASP A 569 29.00 -29.95 8.97
CA ASP A 569 28.38 -30.53 10.16
C ASP A 569 27.00 -31.14 9.83
N ILE A 570 26.90 -32.46 9.78
CA ILE A 570 25.63 -33.18 9.61
C ILE A 570 25.28 -33.83 10.94
N VAL A 571 24.47 -33.18 11.78
CA VAL A 571 24.24 -33.61 13.17
C VAL A 571 22.76 -33.57 13.54
N ASP A 572 22.34 -34.51 14.37
CA ASP A 572 21.04 -34.55 15.03
C ASP A 572 19.81 -34.51 14.09
N ASN A 573 19.92 -34.94 12.84
CA ASN A 573 18.81 -34.93 11.90
C ASN A 573 17.95 -36.20 12.07
N ILE A 574 16.63 -36.05 11.95
CA ILE A 574 15.64 -37.15 11.99
C ILE A 574 15.05 -37.31 10.60
N ILE A 575 15.21 -38.52 10.03
CA ILE A 575 14.64 -38.89 8.74
C ILE A 575 13.59 -39.99 8.97
N ASN A 576 12.34 -39.67 8.69
CA ASN A 576 11.22 -40.60 8.74
C ASN A 576 10.85 -41.01 7.33
N TYR A 577 10.85 -42.31 7.06
CA TYR A 577 10.50 -42.85 5.75
C TYR A 577 9.37 -43.86 5.88
N THR A 578 8.22 -43.58 5.27
CA THR A 578 7.07 -44.48 5.22
C THR A 578 6.91 -44.96 3.79
N TYR A 579 7.21 -46.25 3.54
CA TYR A 579 7.16 -46.85 2.21
C TYR A 579 5.95 -47.75 2.05
N SER A 580 5.24 -47.62 0.94
CA SER A 580 4.24 -48.61 0.48
C SER A 580 4.72 -49.27 -0.80
N GLU A 581 5.28 -50.47 -0.65
CA GLU A 581 5.59 -51.49 -1.67
C GLU A 581 6.64 -51.23 -2.77
N SER A 582 7.54 -52.20 -2.84
CA SER A 582 8.42 -52.74 -3.92
C SER A 582 8.71 -51.85 -5.14
N SER A 583 9.85 -51.21 -5.16
CA SER A 583 10.57 -50.84 -6.37
C SER A 583 12.08 -51.02 -6.18
N GLU A 584 12.73 -51.56 -7.20
CA GLU A 584 14.15 -51.91 -7.21
C GLU A 584 15.11 -50.71 -7.30
N ASP A 585 14.63 -49.48 -7.22
CA ASP A 585 15.48 -48.28 -7.32
C ASP A 585 16.10 -47.94 -5.96
N ALA A 586 17.42 -47.99 -5.89
CA ALA A 586 18.19 -47.67 -4.69
C ALA A 586 18.13 -46.16 -4.38
N SER A 587 17.69 -45.81 -3.16
CA SER A 587 17.83 -44.47 -2.61
C SER A 587 19.17 -44.37 -1.87
N TYR A 588 19.94 -43.29 -2.13
CA TYR A 588 21.24 -43.10 -1.52
C TYR A 588 21.15 -41.99 -0.44
N ILE A 589 21.72 -42.26 0.74
CA ILE A 589 21.80 -41.25 1.80
C ILE A 589 22.87 -40.20 1.47
N ILE A 590 23.99 -40.63 0.92
CA ILE A 590 25.08 -39.73 0.51
C ILE A 590 25.57 -40.17 -0.86
N MET A 591 25.63 -39.25 -1.81
CA MET A 591 26.28 -39.41 -3.09
C MET A 591 27.34 -38.31 -3.26
N ALA A 592 28.61 -38.70 -3.26
CA ALA A 592 29.71 -37.79 -3.60
C ALA A 592 30.20 -38.18 -5.02
N ASN A 593 30.04 -37.25 -5.97
CA ASN A 593 30.60 -37.39 -7.32
C ASN A 593 31.92 -36.63 -7.38
N ASP A 594 32.96 -37.31 -7.85
CA ASP A 594 34.31 -36.81 -8.11
C ASP A 594 35.10 -36.39 -6.86
N MET A 595 35.50 -37.36 -6.06
CA MET A 595 36.70 -37.21 -5.23
C MET A 595 37.93 -37.35 -6.14
N TYR A 596 38.57 -36.27 -6.49
CA TYR A 596 39.94 -36.23 -7.01
C TYR A 596 40.83 -35.52 -6.03
#